data_ac10753daa5914085ebb12bc6bad74a0
#
_entry.id   ac10753daa5914085ebb12bc6bad74a0
#
_cell.length_a   1.000
_cell.length_b   1.000
_cell.length_c   1.000
_cell.angle_alpha   90.00
_cell.angle_beta   90.00
_cell.angle_gamma   90.00
#
_symmetry.space_group_name_H-M   'P 1'
#
loop_
_entity.id
_entity.type
_entity.pdbx_description
1 polymer ?
#
loop_
_entity_poly.entity_id
_entity_poly.type
_entity_poly.pdbx_seq_one_letter_code
_entity_poly.pdbx_strand_id
1 'polypeptide(L)'
;MDDIVIRGGTIIDGTGKAAFSGDVAIADGRITAVGGKQGPARREIDATGLMVTPGWVDVHTHYDGQAMWDPLLAPSCWHGVTTAMFGNCGVGFAPVKKHHRQALMDLMEGVEEIPNPVLAAGLTWEWETFPDFMDALERRERVIDIAAQAAHLPMRVYVMGDRAIRREKATADDIAQMRQITAEALRVGAFGFTTSRTDSHKTPDGELVPSRDADDLELLGIGSALSEVGAGTFGMNSDFDDEDYELRWMRKQARETGRPVWFLLTDRFEDPERWRRLMKAVHAARADGLSLTAQIAGRPIGVMMGIGTALNPFTVRPTYKALESLPIAEQRRRLLDPELRRKILAEKPDAAEVAKLSQFRQLVTTRWDKFFTMDDPPDYEPGPERSVAAIAARTNHTPDEIAYDYIVEENQYLFFPVVNYVTGDHEVIREMLGDPACLLGLSDGGAHCTSIVDSGLPSFMLAHWGRDRRRGPRLPLEHLVKRQTSETADFFGLSDRGRLVPGMRADVNLIDFDRLRLHKPELVHDMPAGGRRFVQRADGYEATIAAGIPIFERGEHTGAMPGRLVRAGHNGHR
;
A
#
# COMPACT_ATOMS: atom_id res chain seq x y z
N MET A 1 -19.47 -25.49 23.27
CA MET A 1 -19.17 -26.17 21.96
C MET A 1 -18.69 -25.08 21.03
N ASP A 2 -17.50 -25.23 20.49
CA ASP A 2 -16.94 -24.23 19.59
C ASP A 2 -17.75 -24.13 18.30
N ASP A 3 -17.69 -22.98 17.65
CA ASP A 3 -18.34 -22.75 16.35
C ASP A 3 -17.54 -23.41 15.24
N ILE A 4 -16.21 -23.23 15.26
CA ILE A 4 -15.29 -23.81 14.29
C ILE A 4 -14.10 -24.43 15.01
N VAL A 5 -13.66 -25.60 14.54
CA VAL A 5 -12.32 -26.14 14.85
C VAL A 5 -11.58 -26.43 13.56
N ILE A 6 -10.41 -25.82 13.42
CA ILE A 6 -9.45 -26.05 12.34
C ILE A 6 -8.53 -27.17 12.81
N ARG A 7 -8.49 -28.31 12.08
CA ARG A 7 -7.85 -29.57 12.49
C ARG A 7 -6.48 -29.77 11.87
N GLY A 8 -5.49 -30.10 12.69
CA GLY A 8 -4.24 -30.74 12.27
C GLY A 8 -3.34 -29.90 11.38
N GLY A 9 -3.49 -28.59 11.39
CA GLY A 9 -2.66 -27.67 10.59
C GLY A 9 -1.26 -27.44 11.17
N THR A 10 -0.36 -26.91 10.34
CA THR A 10 0.92 -26.34 10.78
C THR A 10 0.70 -24.90 11.19
N ILE A 11 0.71 -24.64 12.49
CA ILE A 11 0.40 -23.32 13.06
C ILE A 11 1.64 -22.46 13.10
N ILE A 12 1.57 -21.27 12.49
CA ILE A 12 2.52 -20.16 12.63
C ILE A 12 1.77 -19.01 13.30
N ASP A 13 1.88 -18.91 14.59
CA ASP A 13 0.96 -18.15 15.46
C ASP A 13 1.13 -16.63 15.44
N GLY A 14 2.03 -16.07 14.63
CA GLY A 14 2.31 -14.63 14.56
C GLY A 14 3.25 -14.13 15.67
N THR A 15 3.70 -14.96 16.60
CA THR A 15 4.62 -14.52 17.67
C THR A 15 6.09 -14.52 17.23
N GLY A 16 6.42 -15.16 16.10
CA GLY A 16 7.78 -15.40 15.62
C GLY A 16 8.45 -16.62 16.26
N LYS A 17 7.72 -17.40 17.06
CA LYS A 17 8.19 -18.70 17.57
C LYS A 17 8.07 -19.77 16.49
N ALA A 18 8.81 -20.86 16.65
CA ALA A 18 8.78 -21.99 15.73
C ALA A 18 7.37 -22.52 15.50
N ALA A 19 7.07 -22.90 14.26
CA ALA A 19 5.83 -23.53 13.87
C ALA A 19 5.59 -24.85 14.63
N PHE A 20 4.33 -25.19 14.86
CA PHE A 20 3.94 -26.44 15.52
C PHE A 20 2.63 -26.99 14.94
N SER A 21 2.39 -28.28 15.05
CA SER A 21 1.13 -28.89 14.61
C SER A 21 0.07 -28.89 15.71
N GLY A 22 -1.18 -28.69 15.32
CA GLY A 22 -2.30 -28.73 16.25
C GLY A 22 -3.60 -28.18 15.67
N ASP A 23 -4.61 -28.08 16.53
CA ASP A 23 -5.91 -27.52 16.19
C ASP A 23 -6.01 -26.05 16.62
N VAL A 24 -6.91 -25.29 15.96
CA VAL A 24 -7.34 -23.96 16.41
C VAL A 24 -8.85 -24.00 16.62
N ALA A 25 -9.31 -23.68 17.82
CA ALA A 25 -10.73 -23.62 18.17
C ALA A 25 -11.21 -22.18 18.23
N ILE A 26 -12.43 -21.95 17.74
CA ILE A 26 -13.07 -20.63 17.60
C ILE A 26 -14.48 -20.68 18.11
N ALA A 27 -14.87 -19.74 18.96
CA ALA A 27 -16.25 -19.49 19.38
C ALA A 27 -16.51 -17.99 19.53
N ASP A 28 -17.70 -17.55 19.19
CA ASP A 28 -18.15 -16.16 19.33
C ASP A 28 -17.15 -15.15 18.70
N GLY A 29 -16.60 -15.49 17.53
CA GLY A 29 -15.66 -14.66 16.78
C GLY A 29 -14.27 -14.54 17.41
N ARG A 30 -13.95 -15.35 18.44
CA ARG A 30 -12.66 -15.34 19.14
C ARG A 30 -12.01 -16.71 19.14
N ILE A 31 -10.70 -16.72 19.21
CA ILE A 31 -9.90 -17.93 19.41
C ILE A 31 -10.09 -18.40 20.86
N THR A 32 -10.50 -19.64 21.04
CA THR A 32 -10.72 -20.26 22.37
C THR A 32 -9.54 -21.15 22.78
N ALA A 33 -8.92 -21.82 21.82
CA ALA A 33 -7.75 -22.66 22.06
C ALA A 33 -6.85 -22.76 20.82
N VAL A 34 -5.55 -23.00 21.05
CA VAL A 34 -4.54 -23.19 19.99
C VAL A 34 -3.58 -24.30 20.39
N GLY A 35 -3.36 -25.25 19.47
CA GLY A 35 -2.49 -26.42 19.67
C GLY A 35 -3.23 -27.60 20.29
N GLY A 36 -2.54 -28.76 20.31
CA GLY A 36 -3.12 -30.01 20.77
C GLY A 36 -4.33 -30.46 19.93
N LYS A 37 -5.12 -31.38 20.47
CA LYS A 37 -6.39 -31.84 19.87
C LYS A 37 -7.56 -31.22 20.62
N GLN A 38 -8.43 -30.52 19.89
CA GLN A 38 -9.60 -29.85 20.46
C GLN A 38 -10.85 -30.74 20.42
N GLY A 39 -11.87 -30.38 21.20
CA GLY A 39 -13.18 -31.03 21.23
C GLY A 39 -13.96 -30.90 19.92
N PRO A 40 -15.16 -31.47 19.81
CA PRO A 40 -16.00 -31.30 18.61
C PRO A 40 -16.56 -29.88 18.51
N ALA A 41 -16.74 -29.41 17.26
CA ALA A 41 -17.33 -28.12 16.96
C ALA A 41 -18.56 -28.25 16.06
N ARG A 42 -19.30 -27.15 15.86
CA ARG A 42 -20.39 -27.09 14.88
C ARG A 42 -19.89 -27.28 13.45
N ARG A 43 -18.70 -26.76 13.16
CA ARG A 43 -18.01 -26.92 11.89
C ARG A 43 -16.56 -27.35 12.16
N GLU A 44 -16.10 -28.35 11.43
CA GLU A 44 -14.70 -28.76 11.44
C GLU A 44 -14.09 -28.52 10.07
N ILE A 45 -12.89 -27.93 10.03
CA ILE A 45 -12.14 -27.66 8.81
C ILE A 45 -10.84 -28.47 8.88
N ASP A 46 -10.65 -29.40 7.96
CA ASP A 46 -9.39 -30.14 7.85
C ASP A 46 -8.30 -29.23 7.28
N ALA A 47 -7.28 -28.98 8.06
CA ALA A 47 -6.10 -28.21 7.69
C ALA A 47 -4.84 -29.08 7.58
N THR A 48 -5.01 -30.41 7.45
CA THR A 48 -3.88 -31.32 7.26
C THR A 48 -3.07 -30.93 6.02
N GLY A 49 -1.78 -30.65 6.20
CA GLY A 49 -0.88 -30.17 5.14
C GLY A 49 -0.97 -28.66 4.87
N LEU A 50 -1.88 -27.94 5.52
CA LEU A 50 -1.99 -26.50 5.38
C LEU A 50 -1.23 -25.74 6.47
N MET A 51 -0.75 -24.57 6.12
CA MET A 51 -0.26 -23.57 7.05
C MET A 51 -1.46 -22.77 7.62
N VAL A 52 -1.50 -22.63 8.95
CA VAL A 52 -2.52 -21.85 9.67
C VAL A 52 -1.86 -20.64 10.31
N THR A 53 -2.25 -19.44 9.87
CA THR A 53 -1.65 -18.19 10.33
C THR A 53 -2.74 -17.21 10.79
N PRO A 54 -2.38 -16.15 11.56
CA PRO A 54 -3.29 -15.02 11.72
C PRO A 54 -3.62 -14.40 10.36
N GLY A 55 -4.78 -13.75 10.24
CA GLY A 55 -5.09 -12.86 9.13
C GLY A 55 -4.10 -11.69 9.07
N TRP A 56 -3.75 -11.24 7.87
CA TRP A 56 -2.78 -10.16 7.69
C TRP A 56 -3.37 -8.83 8.13
N VAL A 57 -2.51 -8.00 8.75
CA VAL A 57 -2.82 -6.63 9.19
C VAL A 57 -2.02 -5.66 8.31
N ASP A 58 -2.67 -5.17 7.29
CA ASP A 58 -2.09 -4.26 6.31
C ASP A 58 -2.28 -2.80 6.77
N VAL A 59 -1.17 -2.16 7.10
CA VAL A 59 -1.17 -0.84 7.74
C VAL A 59 -0.88 0.32 6.79
N HIS A 60 -0.72 0.02 5.47
CA HIS A 60 -0.50 1.06 4.49
C HIS A 60 -1.26 0.76 3.20
N THR A 61 -2.48 1.29 3.13
CA THR A 61 -3.38 1.21 1.97
C THR A 61 -3.98 2.59 1.70
N HIS A 62 -4.68 2.72 0.56
CA HIS A 62 -5.37 3.93 0.11
C HIS A 62 -6.84 3.64 -0.24
N TYR A 63 -7.49 2.87 0.62
CA TYR A 63 -8.93 2.57 0.50
C TYR A 63 -9.84 3.73 0.91
N ASP A 64 -9.31 4.94 1.10
CA ASP A 64 -10.03 6.14 1.53
C ASP A 64 -11.33 6.40 0.73
N GLY A 65 -11.26 6.25 -0.59
CA GLY A 65 -12.41 6.32 -1.47
C GLY A 65 -13.08 4.96 -1.67
N GLN A 66 -12.31 3.92 -1.97
CA GLN A 66 -12.83 2.60 -2.32
C GLN A 66 -13.70 1.98 -1.23
N ALA A 67 -13.42 2.26 0.06
CA ALA A 67 -14.25 1.84 1.18
C ALA A 67 -15.71 2.36 1.12
N MET A 68 -16.00 3.34 0.25
CA MET A 68 -17.35 3.86 0.05
C MET A 68 -18.17 3.06 -0.97
N TRP A 69 -17.53 2.35 -1.92
CA TRP A 69 -18.23 1.65 -2.99
C TRP A 69 -17.90 0.17 -3.16
N ASP A 70 -16.76 -0.30 -2.62
CA ASP A 70 -16.34 -1.69 -2.71
C ASP A 70 -16.36 -2.36 -1.33
N PRO A 71 -17.40 -3.15 -1.01
CA PRO A 71 -17.46 -3.85 0.27
C PRO A 71 -16.42 -4.97 0.41
N LEU A 72 -15.82 -5.44 -0.69
CA LEU A 72 -14.78 -6.46 -0.64
C LEU A 72 -13.41 -5.87 -0.26
N LEU A 73 -13.16 -4.60 -0.58
CA LEU A 73 -11.82 -4.00 -0.49
C LEU A 73 -10.79 -4.84 -1.28
N ALA A 74 -11.20 -5.22 -2.48
CA ALA A 74 -10.35 -5.99 -3.38
C ALA A 74 -9.23 -5.09 -3.95
N PRO A 75 -8.04 -5.66 -4.18
CA PRO A 75 -7.72 -7.08 -4.10
C PRO A 75 -7.13 -7.54 -2.75
N SER A 76 -6.93 -6.69 -1.74
CA SER A 76 -6.27 -7.08 -0.46
C SER A 76 -6.94 -8.28 0.20
N CYS A 77 -8.28 -8.37 0.17
CA CYS A 77 -9.01 -9.50 0.75
C CYS A 77 -8.69 -10.85 0.08
N TRP A 78 -8.28 -10.86 -1.19
CA TRP A 78 -7.88 -12.09 -1.91
C TRP A 78 -6.52 -12.64 -1.47
N HIS A 79 -5.74 -11.82 -0.78
CA HIS A 79 -4.40 -12.15 -0.29
C HIS A 79 -4.37 -12.42 1.22
N GLY A 80 -5.52 -12.72 1.83
CA GLY A 80 -5.62 -13.07 3.24
C GLY A 80 -5.53 -11.88 4.20
N VAL A 81 -5.65 -10.64 3.72
CA VAL A 81 -5.79 -9.46 4.58
C VAL A 81 -7.15 -9.51 5.28
N THR A 82 -7.17 -9.31 6.58
CA THR A 82 -8.38 -9.23 7.41
C THR A 82 -8.56 -7.87 8.07
N THR A 83 -7.52 -7.03 8.04
CA THR A 83 -7.55 -5.66 8.52
C THR A 83 -6.71 -4.78 7.59
N ALA A 84 -7.30 -3.70 7.06
CA ALA A 84 -6.60 -2.70 6.24
C ALA A 84 -6.69 -1.31 6.87
N MET A 85 -5.58 -0.56 6.85
CA MET A 85 -5.52 0.81 7.37
C MET A 85 -5.22 1.79 6.24
N PHE A 86 -6.01 2.86 6.16
CA PHE A 86 -5.87 3.92 5.16
C PHE A 86 -5.75 5.33 5.80
N GLY A 87 -5.71 6.39 4.98
CA GLY A 87 -5.35 7.73 5.40
C GLY A 87 -3.84 7.92 5.47
N ASN A 88 -3.09 7.13 4.68
CA ASN A 88 -1.64 7.19 4.58
C ASN A 88 -1.18 8.34 3.67
N CYS A 89 0.09 8.62 3.61
CA CYS A 89 0.70 9.63 2.73
C CYS A 89 0.10 11.04 2.85
N GLY A 90 -0.71 11.31 3.88
CA GLY A 90 -1.39 12.59 4.07
C GLY A 90 -2.53 12.86 3.10
N VAL A 91 -2.96 11.88 2.29
CA VAL A 91 -4.10 11.98 1.36
C VAL A 91 -5.36 11.37 1.96
N GLY A 92 -6.52 11.83 1.50
CA GLY A 92 -7.81 11.35 1.98
C GLY A 92 -8.96 12.31 1.62
N PHE A 93 -10.17 12.04 2.12
CA PHE A 93 -11.38 12.76 1.75
C PHE A 93 -12.07 13.46 2.94
N ALA A 94 -11.44 13.50 4.11
CA ALA A 94 -12.00 14.15 5.29
C ALA A 94 -10.93 14.87 6.14
N PRO A 95 -11.27 16.08 6.66
CA PRO A 95 -12.51 16.82 6.48
C PRO A 95 -12.61 17.50 5.12
N VAL A 96 -13.83 17.88 4.66
CA VAL A 96 -14.02 18.53 3.37
C VAL A 96 -15.25 19.46 3.33
N LYS A 97 -15.08 20.71 2.92
CA LYS A 97 -16.18 21.60 2.58
C LYS A 97 -16.71 21.30 1.18
N LYS A 98 -18.02 21.45 0.97
CA LYS A 98 -18.67 21.11 -0.30
C LYS A 98 -17.97 21.67 -1.54
N HIS A 99 -17.50 22.92 -1.49
CA HIS A 99 -16.86 23.60 -2.62
C HIS A 99 -15.38 23.18 -2.84
N HIS A 100 -14.79 22.41 -1.92
CA HIS A 100 -13.43 21.88 -2.06
C HIS A 100 -13.38 20.39 -2.46
N ARG A 101 -14.54 19.73 -2.68
CA ARG A 101 -14.60 18.31 -3.06
C ARG A 101 -13.82 18.00 -4.34
N GLN A 102 -13.95 18.89 -5.35
CA GLN A 102 -13.21 18.74 -6.59
C GLN A 102 -11.70 18.80 -6.36
N ALA A 103 -11.22 19.74 -5.57
CA ALA A 103 -9.79 19.85 -5.27
C ALA A 103 -9.23 18.60 -4.59
N LEU A 104 -10.00 17.95 -3.70
CA LEU A 104 -9.56 16.68 -3.08
C LEU A 104 -9.58 15.52 -4.09
N MET A 105 -10.52 15.49 -5.02
CA MET A 105 -10.51 14.49 -6.10
C MET A 105 -9.30 14.68 -7.02
N ASP A 106 -8.98 15.92 -7.39
CA ASP A 106 -7.80 16.23 -8.22
C ASP A 106 -6.49 15.84 -7.51
N LEU A 107 -6.40 16.12 -6.20
CA LEU A 107 -5.25 15.70 -5.39
C LEU A 107 -5.13 14.17 -5.34
N MET A 108 -6.23 13.45 -5.15
CA MET A 108 -6.23 11.98 -5.11
C MET A 108 -5.91 11.37 -6.48
N GLU A 109 -6.42 11.95 -7.57
CA GLU A 109 -6.05 11.50 -8.92
C GLU A 109 -4.58 11.71 -9.21
N GLY A 110 -4.02 12.84 -8.79
CA GLY A 110 -2.62 13.15 -9.04
C GLY A 110 -1.64 12.34 -8.19
N VAL A 111 -1.99 12.01 -6.95
CA VAL A 111 -1.13 11.29 -6.00
C VAL A 111 -1.31 9.79 -6.11
N GLU A 112 -2.56 9.30 -6.08
CA GLU A 112 -2.88 7.86 -6.01
C GLU A 112 -3.41 7.29 -7.33
N GLU A 113 -3.49 8.13 -8.37
CA GLU A 113 -3.93 7.73 -9.73
C GLU A 113 -5.33 7.11 -9.76
N ILE A 114 -6.21 7.53 -8.85
CA ILE A 114 -7.62 7.15 -8.88
C ILE A 114 -8.37 8.16 -9.75
N PRO A 115 -8.90 7.78 -10.93
CA PRO A 115 -9.46 8.75 -11.87
C PRO A 115 -10.64 9.54 -11.30
N ASN A 116 -10.71 10.85 -11.58
CA ASN A 116 -11.81 11.73 -11.15
C ASN A 116 -13.21 11.18 -11.46
N PRO A 117 -13.50 10.58 -12.65
CA PRO A 117 -14.81 9.99 -12.91
C PRO A 117 -15.16 8.84 -11.94
N VAL A 118 -14.17 8.05 -11.51
CA VAL A 118 -14.34 6.97 -10.52
C VAL A 118 -14.72 7.57 -9.16
N LEU A 119 -13.97 8.59 -8.72
CA LEU A 119 -14.20 9.26 -7.45
C LEU A 119 -15.55 9.98 -7.44
N ALA A 120 -15.90 10.69 -8.52
CA ALA A 120 -17.17 11.39 -8.64
C ALA A 120 -18.38 10.45 -8.61
N ALA A 121 -18.28 9.25 -9.18
CA ALA A 121 -19.33 8.25 -9.16
C ALA A 121 -19.36 7.42 -7.87
N GLY A 122 -18.21 7.19 -7.23
CA GLY A 122 -18.08 6.32 -6.06
C GLY A 122 -18.28 7.02 -4.72
N LEU A 123 -17.96 8.32 -4.61
CA LEU A 123 -18.03 9.04 -3.35
C LEU A 123 -19.42 9.65 -3.13
N THR A 124 -20.05 9.31 -2.01
CA THR A 124 -21.39 9.80 -1.65
C THR A 124 -21.37 11.17 -0.97
N TRP A 125 -20.22 11.57 -0.42
CA TRP A 125 -20.02 12.85 0.26
C TRP A 125 -21.04 13.16 1.39
N GLU A 126 -21.35 12.15 2.21
CA GLU A 126 -22.27 12.22 3.35
C GLU A 126 -21.63 12.87 4.60
N TRP A 127 -20.43 13.45 4.45
CA TRP A 127 -19.63 14.01 5.53
C TRP A 127 -19.08 15.40 5.18
N GLU A 128 -18.77 16.16 6.21
CA GLU A 128 -17.94 17.36 6.16
C GLU A 128 -16.74 17.23 7.10
N THR A 129 -16.95 16.77 8.33
CA THR A 129 -15.91 16.56 9.33
C THR A 129 -15.32 15.17 9.28
N PHE A 130 -14.19 14.96 9.97
CA PHE A 130 -13.61 13.61 10.10
C PHE A 130 -14.50 12.67 10.95
N PRO A 131 -15.14 13.10 12.06
CA PRO A 131 -16.15 12.30 12.74
C PRO A 131 -17.29 11.84 11.82
N ASP A 132 -17.87 12.73 11.00
CA ASP A 132 -18.92 12.36 10.04
C ASP A 132 -18.45 11.30 9.05
N PHE A 133 -17.19 11.39 8.60
CA PHE A 133 -16.58 10.40 7.71
C PHE A 133 -16.47 9.03 8.38
N MET A 134 -16.00 9.00 9.64
CA MET A 134 -15.94 7.76 10.42
C MET A 134 -17.34 7.12 10.58
N ASP A 135 -18.36 7.92 10.81
CA ASP A 135 -19.73 7.44 10.91
C ASP A 135 -20.28 6.98 9.55
N ALA A 136 -19.92 7.64 8.46
CA ALA A 136 -20.25 7.21 7.11
C ALA A 136 -19.58 5.87 6.77
N LEU A 137 -18.35 5.65 7.18
CA LEU A 137 -17.65 4.38 7.05
C LEU A 137 -18.32 3.28 7.90
N GLU A 138 -18.70 3.57 9.15
CA GLU A 138 -19.28 2.59 10.06
C GLU A 138 -20.61 2.00 9.56
N ARG A 139 -21.40 2.78 8.84
CA ARG A 139 -22.69 2.35 8.26
C ARG A 139 -22.58 1.37 7.10
N ARG A 140 -21.38 1.15 6.54
CA ARG A 140 -21.17 0.30 5.35
C ARG A 140 -20.76 -1.11 5.72
N GLU A 141 -21.43 -2.09 5.13
CA GLU A 141 -21.02 -3.49 5.20
C GLU A 141 -19.71 -3.70 4.45
N ARG A 142 -18.88 -4.61 4.96
CA ARG A 142 -17.59 -4.97 4.35
C ARG A 142 -17.09 -6.33 4.77
N VAL A 143 -16.20 -6.89 3.96
CA VAL A 143 -15.65 -8.24 4.19
C VAL A 143 -14.58 -8.23 5.27
N ILE A 144 -13.68 -7.25 5.26
CA ILE A 144 -12.55 -7.12 6.18
C ILE A 144 -12.69 -5.87 7.04
N ASP A 145 -12.00 -5.86 8.19
CA ASP A 145 -11.94 -4.68 9.03
C ASP A 145 -11.15 -3.55 8.35
N ILE A 146 -11.57 -2.31 8.63
CA ILE A 146 -10.83 -1.11 8.23
C ILE A 146 -10.49 -0.25 9.43
N ALA A 147 -9.38 0.50 9.31
CA ALA A 147 -8.95 1.50 10.26
C ALA A 147 -8.51 2.76 9.49
N ALA A 148 -8.67 3.94 10.09
CA ALA A 148 -8.37 5.20 9.42
C ALA A 148 -7.36 6.04 10.21
N GLN A 149 -6.54 6.81 9.48
CA GLN A 149 -5.70 7.87 10.01
C GLN A 149 -6.20 9.23 9.50
N ALA A 150 -5.94 10.31 10.24
CA ALA A 150 -6.26 11.66 9.82
C ALA A 150 -5.19 12.16 8.84
N ALA A 151 -5.61 12.59 7.67
CA ALA A 151 -4.72 13.00 6.60
C ALA A 151 -4.54 14.52 6.55
N HIS A 152 -3.32 14.98 6.31
CA HIS A 152 -2.96 16.41 6.35
C HIS A 152 -3.54 17.20 5.18
N LEU A 153 -3.49 16.67 3.95
CA LEU A 153 -3.94 17.40 2.75
C LEU A 153 -5.38 17.87 2.84
N PRO A 154 -6.38 16.99 3.10
CA PRO A 154 -7.76 17.44 3.24
C PRO A 154 -7.95 18.41 4.39
N MET A 155 -7.24 18.21 5.52
CA MET A 155 -7.31 19.09 6.68
C MET A 155 -6.79 20.49 6.36
N ARG A 156 -5.66 20.58 5.66
CA ARG A 156 -5.04 21.84 5.25
C ARG A 156 -5.94 22.60 4.27
N VAL A 157 -6.54 21.90 3.32
CA VAL A 157 -7.53 22.49 2.39
C VAL A 157 -8.80 22.93 3.14
N TYR A 158 -9.26 22.17 4.12
CA TYR A 158 -10.44 22.49 4.92
C TYR A 158 -10.28 23.78 5.71
N VAL A 159 -9.11 23.99 6.34
CA VAL A 159 -8.81 25.15 7.18
C VAL A 159 -8.44 26.37 6.34
N MET A 160 -7.51 26.22 5.40
CA MET A 160 -6.89 27.33 4.68
C MET A 160 -7.54 27.62 3.32
N GLY A 161 -8.37 26.71 2.78
CA GLY A 161 -9.00 26.85 1.48
C GLY A 161 -8.01 27.01 0.32
N ASP A 162 -8.25 27.97 -0.56
CA ASP A 162 -7.38 28.26 -1.71
C ASP A 162 -5.95 28.64 -1.32
N ARG A 163 -5.73 29.13 -0.10
CA ARG A 163 -4.39 29.39 0.41
C ARG A 163 -3.57 28.10 0.52
N ALA A 164 -4.22 26.99 0.92
CA ALA A 164 -3.57 25.67 0.94
C ALA A 164 -3.16 25.23 -0.46
N ILE A 165 -4.06 25.40 -1.44
CA ILE A 165 -3.80 25.02 -2.85
C ILE A 165 -2.64 25.84 -3.42
N ARG A 166 -2.55 27.13 -3.10
CA ARG A 166 -1.39 27.98 -3.46
C ARG A 166 -0.15 27.73 -2.60
N ARG A 167 -0.20 26.76 -1.68
CA ARG A 167 0.91 26.38 -0.78
C ARG A 167 1.41 27.52 0.10
N GLU A 168 0.52 28.47 0.46
CA GLU A 168 0.86 29.52 1.42
C GLU A 168 1.19 28.92 2.78
N LYS A 169 2.07 29.59 3.52
CA LYS A 169 2.39 29.15 4.89
C LYS A 169 1.16 29.25 5.79
N ALA A 170 1.00 28.24 6.66
CA ALA A 170 -0.03 28.25 7.67
C ALA A 170 0.28 29.31 8.74
N THR A 171 -0.73 30.06 9.15
CA THR A 171 -0.64 30.96 10.30
C THR A 171 -0.75 30.19 11.61
N ALA A 172 -0.43 30.82 12.73
CA ALA A 172 -0.60 30.22 14.05
C ALA A 172 -2.06 29.79 14.31
N ASP A 173 -3.03 30.55 13.80
CA ASP A 173 -4.46 30.21 13.91
C ASP A 173 -4.83 29.02 13.03
N ASP A 174 -4.29 28.93 11.80
CA ASP A 174 -4.48 27.76 10.94
C ASP A 174 -3.94 26.50 11.61
N ILE A 175 -2.73 26.57 12.17
CA ILE A 175 -2.08 25.46 12.90
C ILE A 175 -2.93 25.05 14.11
N ALA A 176 -3.43 26.01 14.88
CA ALA A 176 -4.28 25.73 16.03
C ALA A 176 -5.59 25.02 15.63
N GLN A 177 -6.22 25.43 14.52
CA GLN A 177 -7.41 24.77 14.00
C GLN A 177 -7.11 23.34 13.50
N MET A 178 -6.01 23.15 12.74
CA MET A 178 -5.60 21.81 12.27
C MET A 178 -5.28 20.89 13.46
N ARG A 179 -4.61 21.40 14.50
CA ARG A 179 -4.38 20.65 15.75
C ARG A 179 -5.68 20.21 16.41
N GLN A 180 -6.66 21.11 16.50
CA GLN A 180 -7.97 20.80 17.08
C GLN A 180 -8.69 19.68 16.29
N ILE A 181 -8.70 19.76 14.94
CA ILE A 181 -9.29 18.74 14.05
C ILE A 181 -8.56 17.40 14.23
N THR A 182 -7.23 17.42 14.36
CA THR A 182 -6.44 16.20 14.61
C THR A 182 -6.80 15.59 15.96
N ALA A 183 -6.91 16.39 17.01
CA ALA A 183 -7.32 15.92 18.34
C ALA A 183 -8.74 15.33 18.33
N GLU A 184 -9.66 15.94 17.59
CA GLU A 184 -11.01 15.43 17.40
C GLU A 184 -11.00 14.08 16.67
N ALA A 185 -10.24 13.97 15.57
CA ALA A 185 -10.07 12.73 14.82
C ALA A 185 -9.52 11.58 15.70
N LEU A 186 -8.52 11.86 16.52
CA LEU A 186 -7.96 10.88 17.46
C LEU A 186 -8.98 10.46 18.52
N ARG A 187 -9.81 11.38 19.05
CA ARG A 187 -10.85 11.06 20.04
C ARG A 187 -11.96 10.19 19.47
N VAL A 188 -12.29 10.32 18.19
CA VAL A 188 -13.27 9.45 17.54
C VAL A 188 -12.67 8.15 16.99
N GLY A 189 -11.38 7.91 17.23
CA GLY A 189 -10.74 6.64 17.00
C GLY A 189 -9.85 6.56 15.75
N ALA A 190 -9.34 7.69 15.24
CA ALA A 190 -8.25 7.65 14.25
C ALA A 190 -6.97 7.06 14.88
N PHE A 191 -6.21 6.28 14.09
CA PHE A 191 -4.98 5.62 14.54
C PHE A 191 -3.74 6.52 14.49
N GLY A 192 -3.86 7.69 13.90
CA GLY A 192 -2.77 8.63 13.81
C GLY A 192 -3.08 9.81 12.91
N PHE A 193 -2.04 10.55 12.64
CA PHE A 193 -1.99 11.65 11.69
C PHE A 193 -0.88 11.38 10.68
N THR A 194 -1.13 11.64 9.38
CA THR A 194 -0.16 11.43 8.32
C THR A 194 0.02 12.68 7.47
N THR A 195 1.23 12.84 6.92
CA THR A 195 1.57 13.96 6.03
C THR A 195 2.52 13.52 4.92
N SER A 196 2.73 14.41 3.94
CA SER A 196 3.63 14.17 2.81
C SER A 196 4.39 15.44 2.46
N ARG A 197 5.72 15.28 2.28
CA ARG A 197 6.65 16.31 1.83
C ARG A 197 7.54 15.76 0.72
N THR A 198 6.92 15.23 -0.34
CA THR A 198 7.63 14.65 -1.49
C THR A 198 7.25 15.36 -2.79
N ASP A 199 8.20 15.47 -3.70
CA ASP A 199 7.99 15.96 -5.07
C ASP A 199 7.34 14.91 -5.97
N SER A 200 7.19 13.68 -5.47
CA SER A 200 6.45 12.62 -6.17
C SER A 200 4.94 12.86 -6.16
N HIS A 201 4.44 13.59 -5.16
CA HIS A 201 3.02 13.90 -5.01
C HIS A 201 2.69 15.21 -5.74
N LYS A 202 1.97 15.08 -6.85
CA LYS A 202 1.57 16.21 -7.71
C LYS A 202 0.11 16.08 -8.10
N THR A 203 -0.51 17.21 -8.44
CA THR A 203 -1.82 17.22 -9.12
C THR A 203 -1.66 16.70 -10.56
N PRO A 204 -2.75 16.37 -11.26
CA PRO A 204 -2.71 16.00 -12.68
C PRO A 204 -2.03 17.05 -13.58
N ASP A 205 -2.10 18.34 -13.20
CA ASP A 205 -1.45 19.45 -13.91
C ASP A 205 0.05 19.59 -13.59
N GLY A 206 0.58 18.75 -12.68
CA GLY A 206 2.00 18.74 -12.31
C GLY A 206 2.37 19.67 -11.16
N GLU A 207 1.41 20.33 -10.51
CA GLU A 207 1.64 21.17 -9.33
C GLU A 207 1.85 20.31 -8.08
N LEU A 208 2.75 20.77 -7.20
CA LEU A 208 3.03 20.08 -5.94
C LEU A 208 1.85 20.18 -4.97
N VAL A 209 1.66 19.12 -4.18
CA VAL A 209 0.55 19.05 -3.21
C VAL A 209 0.67 20.08 -2.07
N PRO A 210 -0.45 20.50 -1.47
CA PRO A 210 -0.49 21.54 -0.43
C PRO A 210 0.46 21.33 0.75
N SER A 211 0.71 20.11 1.19
CA SER A 211 1.56 19.81 2.36
C SER A 211 3.06 19.82 2.07
N ARG A 212 3.48 19.92 0.79
CA ARG A 212 4.90 19.82 0.40
C ARG A 212 5.79 20.82 1.15
N ASP A 213 5.29 22.06 1.32
CA ASP A 213 6.03 23.16 1.92
C ASP A 213 5.67 23.42 3.41
N ALA A 214 4.89 22.50 4.04
CA ALA A 214 4.60 22.58 5.46
C ALA A 214 5.89 22.51 6.27
N ASP A 215 6.17 23.52 7.09
CA ASP A 215 7.39 23.59 7.89
C ASP A 215 7.26 22.83 9.23
N ASP A 216 8.36 22.75 9.97
CA ASP A 216 8.40 22.06 11.24
C ASP A 216 7.48 22.70 12.31
N LEU A 217 7.21 23.99 12.23
CA LEU A 217 6.26 24.65 13.14
C LEU A 217 4.83 24.15 12.91
N GLU A 218 4.43 24.03 11.65
CA GLU A 218 3.12 23.47 11.29
C GLU A 218 3.02 22.01 11.73
N LEU A 219 4.02 21.17 11.39
CA LEU A 219 4.01 19.74 11.68
C LEU A 219 4.03 19.45 13.18
N LEU A 220 4.90 20.13 13.95
CA LEU A 220 4.97 20.01 15.41
C LEU A 220 3.70 20.52 16.08
N GLY A 221 3.17 21.65 15.59
CA GLY A 221 1.94 22.24 16.11
C GLY A 221 0.74 21.28 15.97
N ILE A 222 0.54 20.70 14.78
CA ILE A 222 -0.52 19.70 14.54
C ILE A 222 -0.24 18.44 15.36
N GLY A 223 1.00 17.94 15.29
CA GLY A 223 1.41 16.70 15.97
C GLY A 223 1.30 16.75 17.49
N SER A 224 1.26 17.95 18.10
CA SER A 224 1.04 18.10 19.55
C SER A 224 -0.33 17.56 20.00
N ALA A 225 -1.30 17.41 19.09
CA ALA A 225 -2.59 16.76 19.36
C ALA A 225 -2.42 15.31 19.85
N LEU A 226 -1.36 14.61 19.43
CA LEU A 226 -1.09 13.23 19.85
C LEU A 226 -0.80 13.15 21.36
N SER A 227 -0.06 14.12 21.92
CA SER A 227 0.16 14.17 23.38
C SER A 227 -1.07 14.67 24.13
N GLU A 228 -1.84 15.59 23.56
CA GLU A 228 -3.10 16.08 24.15
C GLU A 228 -4.10 14.94 24.38
N VAL A 229 -4.22 14.05 23.38
CA VAL A 229 -5.14 12.91 23.44
C VAL A 229 -4.49 11.66 24.07
N GLY A 230 -3.17 11.58 24.08
CA GLY A 230 -2.41 10.42 24.56
C GLY A 230 -2.51 9.19 23.64
N ALA A 231 -2.86 9.38 22.37
CA ALA A 231 -3.11 8.31 21.41
C ALA A 231 -2.57 8.62 20.02
N GLY A 232 -2.51 7.61 19.14
CA GLY A 232 -2.14 7.72 17.75
C GLY A 232 -0.64 7.72 17.46
N THR A 233 -0.32 7.76 16.18
CA THR A 233 1.05 7.82 15.62
C THR A 233 1.18 9.00 14.68
N PHE A 234 2.41 9.44 14.38
CA PHE A 234 2.68 10.45 13.36
C PHE A 234 3.41 9.81 12.17
N GLY A 235 2.78 9.81 11.01
CA GLY A 235 3.32 9.22 9.78
C GLY A 235 3.76 10.25 8.75
N MET A 236 4.83 9.95 8.01
CA MET A 236 5.36 10.86 7.01
C MET A 236 5.93 10.16 5.78
N ASN A 237 5.63 10.72 4.61
CA ASN A 237 6.39 10.50 3.38
C ASN A 237 7.26 11.74 3.11
N SER A 238 8.57 11.57 2.90
CA SER A 238 9.51 12.66 2.62
C SER A 238 10.57 12.24 1.62
N ASP A 239 11.04 13.20 0.82
CA ASP A 239 12.20 13.01 -0.05
C ASP A 239 13.53 13.13 0.73
N PHE A 240 13.50 13.62 1.97
CA PHE A 240 14.70 13.84 2.78
C PHE A 240 15.75 14.70 2.07
N ASP A 241 15.32 15.77 1.37
CA ASP A 241 16.23 16.70 0.70
C ASP A 241 17.24 17.31 1.66
N ASP A 242 16.82 17.58 2.90
CA ASP A 242 17.66 17.91 4.04
C ASP A 242 17.40 16.87 5.15
N GLU A 243 18.25 15.81 5.18
CA GLU A 243 18.13 14.69 6.12
C GLU A 243 18.19 15.17 7.59
N ASP A 244 19.09 16.11 7.87
CA ASP A 244 19.29 16.63 9.23
C ASP A 244 18.08 17.45 9.71
N TYR A 245 17.49 18.25 8.84
CA TYR A 245 16.27 18.99 9.14
C TYR A 245 15.10 18.04 9.43
N GLU A 246 14.85 17.07 8.53
CA GLU A 246 13.76 16.12 8.68
C GLU A 246 13.90 15.29 9.96
N LEU A 247 15.05 14.71 10.18
CA LEU A 247 15.31 13.89 11.38
C LEU A 247 15.25 14.71 12.69
N ARG A 248 15.66 15.98 12.66
CA ARG A 248 15.64 16.86 13.84
C ARG A 248 14.21 17.11 14.34
N TRP A 249 13.29 17.51 13.45
CA TRP A 249 11.92 17.76 13.87
C TRP A 249 11.18 16.46 14.20
N MET A 250 11.42 15.36 13.48
CA MET A 250 10.81 14.05 13.80
C MET A 250 11.23 13.57 15.21
N ARG A 251 12.52 13.70 15.56
CA ARG A 251 13.00 13.39 16.90
C ARG A 251 12.39 14.30 17.96
N LYS A 252 12.19 15.58 17.64
CA LYS A 252 11.51 16.53 18.51
C LYS A 252 10.06 16.11 18.71
N GLN A 253 9.34 15.79 17.64
CA GLN A 253 7.95 15.30 17.68
C GLN A 253 7.82 14.06 18.57
N ALA A 254 8.66 13.05 18.37
CA ALA A 254 8.65 11.82 19.18
C ALA A 254 8.93 12.11 20.67
N ARG A 255 9.86 13.03 20.97
CA ARG A 255 10.23 13.41 22.34
C ARG A 255 9.12 14.17 23.04
N GLU A 256 8.56 15.18 22.39
CA GLU A 256 7.57 16.09 23.02
C GLU A 256 6.20 15.41 23.19
N THR A 257 5.86 14.49 22.27
CA THR A 257 4.57 13.80 22.36
C THR A 257 4.62 12.47 23.11
N GLY A 258 5.79 11.84 23.20
CA GLY A 258 5.94 10.47 23.69
C GLY A 258 5.24 9.42 22.78
N ARG A 259 4.88 9.81 21.53
CA ARG A 259 4.14 8.96 20.59
C ARG A 259 5.04 8.51 19.44
N PRO A 260 4.72 7.34 18.83
CA PRO A 260 5.50 6.85 17.70
C PRO A 260 5.46 7.82 16.51
N VAL A 261 6.63 8.06 15.93
CA VAL A 261 6.81 8.73 14.64
C VAL A 261 7.36 7.71 13.66
N TRP A 262 6.80 7.65 12.46
CA TRP A 262 7.27 6.78 11.40
C TRP A 262 7.34 7.51 10.06
N PHE A 263 8.23 7.04 9.21
CA PHE A 263 8.39 7.59 7.85
C PHE A 263 8.64 6.48 6.84
N LEU A 264 8.30 6.73 5.58
CA LEU A 264 8.56 5.79 4.48
C LEU A 264 10.04 5.76 4.16
N LEU A 265 10.61 4.57 4.12
CA LEU A 265 12.01 4.34 3.78
C LEU A 265 12.11 3.50 2.51
N THR A 266 12.78 4.05 1.51
CA THR A 266 13.07 3.37 0.25
C THR A 266 14.53 3.53 -0.15
N ASP A 267 15.07 2.51 -0.82
CA ASP A 267 16.34 2.59 -1.55
C ASP A 267 16.09 3.26 -2.91
N ARG A 268 16.83 4.30 -3.23
CA ARG A 268 16.63 5.14 -4.43
C ARG A 268 17.88 5.23 -5.29
N PHE A 269 17.71 5.30 -6.61
CA PHE A 269 18.81 5.40 -7.59
C PHE A 269 19.64 6.67 -7.44
N GLU A 270 19.04 7.77 -6.99
CA GLU A 270 19.68 9.06 -6.85
C GLU A 270 20.71 9.08 -5.71
N ASP A 271 20.46 8.30 -4.65
CA ASP A 271 21.33 8.18 -3.48
C ASP A 271 21.20 6.81 -2.82
N PRO A 272 21.97 5.81 -3.29
CA PRO A 272 21.91 4.43 -2.82
C PRO A 272 22.29 4.22 -1.34
N GLU A 273 22.99 5.17 -0.73
CA GLU A 273 23.42 5.09 0.67
C GLU A 273 22.50 5.83 1.64
N ARG A 274 21.50 6.58 1.15
CA ARG A 274 20.59 7.36 1.99
C ARG A 274 19.86 6.49 3.01
N TRP A 275 19.32 5.36 2.58
CA TRP A 275 18.58 4.49 3.47
C TRP A 275 19.42 4.00 4.66
N ARG A 276 20.75 3.75 4.48
CA ARG A 276 21.65 3.36 5.56
C ARG A 276 21.88 4.50 6.55
N ARG A 277 22.04 5.74 6.04
CA ARG A 277 22.18 6.92 6.90
C ARG A 277 20.92 7.16 7.72
N LEU A 278 19.74 7.05 7.09
CA LEU A 278 18.46 7.18 7.78
C LEU A 278 18.25 6.08 8.83
N MET A 279 18.57 4.82 8.53
CA MET A 279 18.50 3.74 9.51
C MET A 279 19.45 3.94 10.68
N LYS A 280 20.66 4.42 10.43
CA LYS A 280 21.60 4.79 11.52
C LYS A 280 20.99 5.85 12.44
N ALA A 281 20.30 6.84 11.88
CA ALA A 281 19.62 7.89 12.65
C ALA A 281 18.41 7.34 13.43
N VAL A 282 17.66 6.39 12.85
CA VAL A 282 16.57 5.68 13.53
C VAL A 282 17.10 4.91 14.73
N HIS A 283 18.16 4.14 14.57
CA HIS A 283 18.79 3.39 15.68
C HIS A 283 19.29 4.33 16.77
N ALA A 284 19.93 5.46 16.43
CA ALA A 284 20.37 6.46 17.39
C ALA A 284 19.17 7.07 18.16
N ALA A 285 18.06 7.37 17.46
CA ALA A 285 16.85 7.88 18.11
C ALA A 285 16.26 6.86 19.10
N ARG A 286 16.20 5.58 18.71
CA ARG A 286 15.70 4.50 19.57
C ARG A 286 16.61 4.24 20.77
N ALA A 287 17.92 4.36 20.61
CA ALA A 287 18.87 4.28 21.72
C ALA A 287 18.66 5.44 22.73
N ASP A 288 18.20 6.60 22.28
CA ASP A 288 17.79 7.73 23.13
C ASP A 288 16.37 7.57 23.71
N GLY A 289 15.73 6.40 23.54
CA GLY A 289 14.39 6.12 24.04
C GLY A 289 13.24 6.71 23.21
N LEU A 290 13.51 7.22 22.02
CA LEU A 290 12.49 7.78 21.12
C LEU A 290 11.87 6.69 20.25
N SER A 291 10.55 6.72 20.07
CA SER A 291 9.85 5.81 19.17
C SER A 291 9.87 6.37 17.74
N LEU A 292 11.00 6.15 17.03
CA LEU A 292 11.16 6.45 15.62
C LEU A 292 11.28 5.14 14.83
N THR A 293 10.55 5.01 13.73
CA THR A 293 10.44 3.77 12.96
C THR A 293 10.46 4.07 11.46
N ALA A 294 11.15 3.23 10.69
CA ALA A 294 11.12 3.28 9.23
C ALA A 294 10.05 2.30 8.71
N GLN A 295 9.10 2.76 7.92
CA GLN A 295 8.16 1.87 7.24
C GLN A 295 8.71 1.50 5.86
N ILE A 296 8.69 0.21 5.53
CA ILE A 296 9.33 -0.36 4.35
C ILE A 296 8.37 -1.21 3.53
N ALA A 297 8.62 -1.33 2.23
CA ALA A 297 7.98 -2.31 1.37
C ALA A 297 8.73 -3.65 1.42
N GLY A 298 8.01 -4.75 1.31
CA GLY A 298 8.58 -6.09 1.28
C GLY A 298 9.06 -6.55 -0.10
N ARG A 299 8.88 -5.71 -1.14
CA ARG A 299 9.36 -5.91 -2.51
C ARG A 299 9.68 -4.56 -3.15
N PRO A 300 10.34 -4.52 -4.32
CA PRO A 300 10.46 -3.28 -5.10
C PRO A 300 9.08 -2.73 -5.43
N ILE A 301 8.88 -1.42 -5.25
CA ILE A 301 7.73 -0.72 -5.81
C ILE A 301 8.01 -0.55 -7.29
N GLY A 302 7.10 -1.03 -8.13
CA GLY A 302 7.36 -1.07 -9.56
C GLY A 302 6.17 -0.72 -10.42
N VAL A 303 6.46 0.07 -11.47
CA VAL A 303 5.48 0.50 -12.46
C VAL A 303 5.30 -0.57 -13.52
N MET A 304 4.04 -0.92 -13.77
CA MET A 304 3.62 -1.76 -14.89
C MET A 304 3.36 -0.88 -16.11
N MET A 305 4.02 -1.16 -17.23
CA MET A 305 3.99 -0.34 -18.43
C MET A 305 3.45 -1.11 -19.63
N GLY A 306 2.33 -0.68 -20.18
CA GLY A 306 1.67 -1.32 -21.31
C GLY A 306 0.66 -0.40 -22.00
N ILE A 307 -0.20 -0.96 -22.86
CA ILE A 307 -1.32 -0.21 -23.44
C ILE A 307 -2.36 0.03 -22.35
N GLY A 308 -2.81 1.27 -22.21
CA GLY A 308 -3.83 1.63 -21.24
C GLY A 308 -3.32 1.84 -19.81
N THR A 309 -2.02 1.76 -19.57
CA THR A 309 -1.41 2.13 -18.28
C THR A 309 -1.16 3.63 -18.19
N ALA A 310 -0.99 4.15 -16.97
CA ALA A 310 -0.73 5.57 -16.74
C ALA A 310 0.61 6.03 -17.36
N LEU A 311 1.56 5.13 -17.52
CA LEU A 311 2.89 5.45 -18.01
C LEU A 311 3.48 4.25 -18.77
N ASN A 312 4.09 4.53 -19.93
CA ASN A 312 5.01 3.62 -20.63
C ASN A 312 6.04 4.45 -21.44
N PRO A 313 7.08 3.86 -22.03
CA PRO A 313 8.11 4.62 -22.72
C PRO A 313 7.64 5.50 -23.88
N PHE A 314 6.41 5.30 -24.37
CA PHE A 314 5.86 5.99 -25.55
C PHE A 314 4.81 7.06 -25.20
N THR A 315 4.27 7.10 -23.97
CA THR A 315 3.22 8.05 -23.54
C THR A 315 3.63 9.52 -23.68
N VAL A 316 4.93 9.80 -23.66
CA VAL A 316 5.51 11.14 -23.88
C VAL A 316 5.90 11.42 -25.33
N ARG A 317 5.51 10.56 -26.29
CA ARG A 317 5.73 10.76 -27.74
C ARG A 317 4.44 11.26 -28.39
N PRO A 318 4.49 12.31 -29.21
CA PRO A 318 3.29 13.01 -29.71
C PRO A 318 2.30 12.07 -30.42
N THR A 319 2.79 11.17 -31.28
CA THR A 319 1.92 10.26 -32.03
C THR A 319 1.24 9.22 -31.13
N TYR A 320 1.96 8.66 -30.14
CA TYR A 320 1.36 7.74 -29.18
C TYR A 320 0.34 8.45 -28.30
N LYS A 321 0.69 9.61 -27.78
CA LYS A 321 -0.18 10.43 -26.92
C LYS A 321 -1.51 10.78 -27.59
N ALA A 322 -1.53 11.06 -28.90
CA ALA A 322 -2.74 11.34 -29.64
C ALA A 322 -3.74 10.16 -29.69
N LEU A 323 -3.32 8.96 -29.31
CA LEU A 323 -4.18 7.77 -29.26
C LEU A 323 -4.75 7.48 -27.85
N GLU A 324 -4.23 8.10 -26.80
CA GLU A 324 -4.58 7.76 -25.40
C GLU A 324 -6.08 7.94 -25.08
N SER A 325 -6.78 8.84 -25.76
CA SER A 325 -8.21 9.06 -25.59
C SER A 325 -9.10 7.97 -26.22
N LEU A 326 -8.51 7.08 -27.03
CA LEU A 326 -9.25 6.01 -27.69
C LEU A 326 -9.47 4.82 -26.74
N PRO A 327 -10.51 4.00 -26.96
CA PRO A 327 -10.65 2.71 -26.27
C PRO A 327 -9.39 1.83 -26.47
N ILE A 328 -8.97 1.09 -25.43
CA ILE A 328 -7.73 0.28 -25.44
C ILE A 328 -7.64 -0.65 -26.66
N ALA A 329 -8.73 -1.32 -27.02
CA ALA A 329 -8.76 -2.20 -28.19
C ALA A 329 -8.48 -1.43 -29.49
N GLU A 330 -8.97 -0.21 -29.62
CA GLU A 330 -8.73 0.64 -30.81
C GLU A 330 -7.31 1.21 -30.77
N GLN A 331 -6.80 1.62 -29.59
CA GLN A 331 -5.38 1.98 -29.46
C GLN A 331 -4.48 0.87 -29.98
N ARG A 332 -4.67 -0.36 -29.47
CA ARG A 332 -3.87 -1.52 -29.88
C ARG A 332 -3.98 -1.78 -31.38
N ARG A 333 -5.20 -1.77 -31.94
CA ARG A 333 -5.42 -1.99 -33.37
C ARG A 333 -4.62 -0.99 -34.22
N ARG A 334 -4.58 0.29 -33.84
CA ARG A 334 -3.81 1.32 -34.54
C ARG A 334 -2.32 1.16 -34.35
N LEU A 335 -1.87 0.86 -33.12
CA LEU A 335 -0.46 0.66 -32.81
C LEU A 335 0.16 -0.53 -33.55
N LEU A 336 -0.64 -1.52 -33.98
CA LEU A 336 -0.18 -2.63 -34.82
C LEU A 336 0.12 -2.21 -36.28
N ASP A 337 -0.22 -0.97 -36.70
CA ASP A 337 0.12 -0.46 -38.04
C ASP A 337 1.62 -0.22 -38.17
N PRO A 338 2.31 -0.86 -39.16
CA PRO A 338 3.76 -0.72 -39.33
C PRO A 338 4.23 0.70 -39.63
N GLU A 339 3.40 1.55 -40.26
CA GLU A 339 3.77 2.93 -40.51
C GLU A 339 3.72 3.75 -39.24
N LEU A 340 2.68 3.53 -38.44
CA LEU A 340 2.53 4.20 -37.15
C LEU A 340 3.66 3.77 -36.19
N ARG A 341 4.00 2.46 -36.15
CA ARG A 341 5.14 1.93 -35.40
C ARG A 341 6.43 2.67 -35.79
N ARG A 342 6.76 2.74 -37.08
CA ARG A 342 7.96 3.45 -37.56
C ARG A 342 7.96 4.91 -37.13
N LYS A 343 6.80 5.58 -37.22
CA LYS A 343 6.69 6.98 -36.83
C LYS A 343 6.93 7.17 -35.32
N ILE A 344 6.27 6.38 -34.46
CA ILE A 344 6.41 6.46 -33.01
C ILE A 344 7.86 6.17 -32.60
N LEU A 345 8.51 5.14 -33.18
CA LEU A 345 9.89 4.79 -32.86
C LEU A 345 10.90 5.87 -33.30
N ALA A 346 10.60 6.63 -34.36
CA ALA A 346 11.44 7.73 -34.82
C ALA A 346 11.26 9.03 -34.00
N GLU A 347 10.17 9.17 -33.25
CA GLU A 347 9.90 10.35 -32.42
C GLU A 347 10.77 10.37 -31.17
N LYS A 348 11.17 11.57 -30.76
CA LYS A 348 11.77 11.81 -29.44
C LYS A 348 10.68 12.09 -28.41
N PRO A 349 10.92 11.77 -27.12
CA PRO A 349 10.06 12.21 -26.04
C PRO A 349 9.84 13.74 -26.09
N ASP A 350 8.60 14.18 -25.91
CA ASP A 350 8.30 15.62 -25.83
C ASP A 350 8.79 16.16 -24.47
N ALA A 351 9.69 17.13 -24.52
CA ALA A 351 10.35 17.68 -23.34
C ALA A 351 9.34 18.34 -22.36
N ALA A 352 8.26 18.94 -22.87
CA ALA A 352 7.24 19.57 -22.04
C ALA A 352 6.40 18.50 -21.30
N GLU A 353 6.12 17.37 -21.95
CA GLU A 353 5.42 16.25 -21.32
C GLU A 353 6.31 15.53 -20.29
N VAL A 354 7.58 15.31 -20.61
CA VAL A 354 8.55 14.73 -19.66
C VAL A 354 8.69 15.62 -18.41
N ALA A 355 8.72 16.94 -18.56
CA ALA A 355 8.84 17.87 -17.44
C ALA A 355 7.66 17.82 -16.44
N LYS A 356 6.48 17.39 -16.88
CA LYS A 356 5.31 17.21 -16.00
C LYS A 356 5.41 15.97 -15.09
N LEU A 357 6.22 14.99 -15.48
CA LEU A 357 6.42 13.76 -14.72
C LEU A 357 7.25 14.03 -13.45
N SER A 358 7.02 13.26 -12.40
CA SER A 358 7.92 13.24 -11.24
C SER A 358 9.31 12.69 -11.64
N GLN A 359 10.34 13.00 -10.85
CA GLN A 359 11.73 12.64 -11.18
C GLN A 359 11.89 11.16 -11.53
N PHE A 360 11.35 10.25 -10.73
CA PHE A 360 11.47 8.82 -11.03
C PHE A 360 10.66 8.38 -12.27
N ARG A 361 9.52 9.03 -12.56
CA ARG A 361 8.73 8.76 -13.78
C ARG A 361 9.44 9.24 -15.05
N GLN A 362 10.27 10.27 -14.96
CA GLN A 362 11.09 10.71 -16.10
C GLN A 362 12.09 9.62 -16.55
N LEU A 363 12.49 8.73 -15.65
CA LEU A 363 13.37 7.61 -15.94
C LEU A 363 12.80 6.63 -16.98
N VAL A 364 11.50 6.65 -17.24
CA VAL A 364 10.82 5.81 -18.24
C VAL A 364 11.36 6.02 -19.65
N THR A 365 11.98 7.17 -19.92
CA THR A 365 12.54 7.50 -21.23
C THR A 365 14.00 7.09 -21.42
N THR A 366 14.69 6.62 -20.36
CA THR A 366 16.14 6.44 -20.37
C THR A 366 16.65 5.16 -19.73
N ARG A 367 15.93 4.56 -18.80
CA ARG A 367 16.41 3.44 -17.98
C ARG A 367 16.06 2.06 -18.54
N TRP A 368 16.37 1.83 -19.80
CA TRP A 368 16.16 0.54 -20.46
C TRP A 368 16.86 -0.64 -19.77
N ASP A 369 17.88 -0.36 -18.99
CA ASP A 369 18.58 -1.31 -18.12
C ASP A 369 17.75 -1.75 -16.89
N LYS A 370 16.66 -1.06 -16.62
CA LYS A 370 15.75 -1.33 -15.49
C LYS A 370 14.33 -1.71 -15.93
N PHE A 371 14.08 -1.88 -17.21
CA PHE A 371 12.79 -2.37 -17.70
C PHE A 371 12.90 -3.86 -18.00
N PHE A 372 11.98 -4.63 -17.45
CA PHE A 372 12.00 -6.07 -17.53
C PHE A 372 10.70 -6.62 -18.12
N THR A 373 10.81 -7.69 -18.90
CA THR A 373 9.64 -8.50 -19.29
C THR A 373 9.13 -9.27 -18.07
N MET A 374 7.83 -9.40 -17.94
CA MET A 374 7.22 -10.11 -16.82
C MET A 374 6.84 -11.55 -17.21
N ASP A 375 7.30 -12.51 -16.42
CA ASP A 375 6.99 -13.93 -16.57
C ASP A 375 5.59 -14.29 -16.03
N ASP A 376 5.24 -15.56 -16.18
CA ASP A 376 4.13 -16.19 -15.51
C ASP A 376 4.60 -17.51 -14.87
N PRO A 377 4.69 -17.59 -13.53
CA PRO A 377 4.41 -16.54 -12.53
C PRO A 377 5.37 -15.34 -12.60
N PRO A 378 4.95 -14.15 -12.11
CA PRO A 378 5.74 -12.93 -12.20
C PRO A 378 7.01 -13.01 -11.37
N ASP A 379 8.14 -12.66 -11.98
CA ASP A 379 9.43 -12.51 -11.31
C ASP A 379 9.66 -11.04 -10.96
N TYR A 380 9.66 -10.71 -9.67
CA TYR A 380 9.93 -9.36 -9.17
C TYR A 380 11.39 -9.13 -8.79
N GLU A 381 12.26 -10.15 -8.94
CA GLU A 381 13.71 -10.07 -8.77
C GLU A 381 14.47 -10.49 -10.05
N PRO A 382 14.10 -9.91 -11.24
CA PRO A 382 14.71 -10.32 -12.51
C PRO A 382 16.20 -9.95 -12.57
N GLY A 383 17.04 -10.83 -13.13
CA GLY A 383 18.44 -10.54 -13.34
C GLY A 383 18.67 -9.48 -14.44
N PRO A 384 19.83 -8.79 -14.43
CA PRO A 384 20.12 -7.72 -15.38
C PRO A 384 20.12 -8.19 -16.84
N GLU A 385 20.40 -9.47 -17.11
CA GLU A 385 20.34 -10.10 -18.44
C GLU A 385 18.94 -10.16 -19.05
N ARG A 386 17.92 -9.95 -18.21
CA ARG A 386 16.50 -9.92 -18.59
C ARG A 386 15.98 -8.51 -18.88
N SER A 387 16.81 -7.49 -18.71
CA SER A 387 16.43 -6.11 -19.00
C SER A 387 16.20 -5.91 -20.51
N VAL A 388 15.34 -4.96 -20.86
CA VAL A 388 15.10 -4.54 -22.25
C VAL A 388 16.41 -4.17 -22.94
N ALA A 389 17.31 -3.46 -22.25
CA ALA A 389 18.64 -3.13 -22.79
C ALA A 389 19.47 -4.39 -23.12
N ALA A 390 19.50 -5.38 -22.23
CA ALA A 390 20.24 -6.62 -22.46
C ALA A 390 19.61 -7.47 -23.57
N ILE A 391 18.28 -7.49 -23.68
CA ILE A 391 17.58 -8.17 -24.77
C ILE A 391 17.93 -7.49 -26.10
N ALA A 392 17.84 -6.17 -26.17
CA ALA A 392 18.17 -5.40 -27.36
C ALA A 392 19.60 -5.67 -27.85
N ALA A 393 20.57 -5.66 -26.93
CA ALA A 393 21.98 -5.91 -27.26
C ALA A 393 22.22 -7.31 -27.88
N ARG A 394 21.54 -8.38 -27.37
CA ARG A 394 21.75 -9.74 -27.88
C ARG A 394 20.94 -10.07 -29.14
N THR A 395 19.89 -9.29 -29.44
CA THR A 395 19.02 -9.49 -30.61
C THR A 395 19.30 -8.53 -31.75
N ASN A 396 20.23 -7.60 -31.57
CA ASN A 396 20.60 -6.54 -32.53
C ASN A 396 19.40 -5.64 -32.91
N HIS A 397 18.56 -5.34 -31.90
CA HIS A 397 17.47 -4.37 -31.99
C HIS A 397 17.74 -3.18 -31.07
N THR A 398 16.99 -2.10 -31.26
CA THR A 398 17.00 -1.00 -30.28
C THR A 398 16.13 -1.33 -29.06
N PRO A 399 16.42 -0.76 -27.88
CA PRO A 399 15.57 -0.92 -26.71
C PRO A 399 14.11 -0.50 -26.94
N ASP A 400 13.91 0.57 -27.73
CA ASP A 400 12.57 1.05 -28.11
C ASP A 400 11.80 0.01 -28.92
N GLU A 401 12.45 -0.67 -29.87
CA GLU A 401 11.83 -1.73 -30.66
C GLU A 401 11.40 -2.90 -29.76
N ILE A 402 12.29 -3.38 -28.90
CA ILE A 402 11.98 -4.47 -27.96
C ILE A 402 10.79 -4.10 -27.06
N ALA A 403 10.82 -2.89 -26.50
CA ALA A 403 9.75 -2.43 -25.63
C ALA A 403 8.42 -2.28 -26.38
N TYR A 404 8.46 -1.74 -27.60
CA TYR A 404 7.26 -1.55 -28.41
C TYR A 404 6.62 -2.90 -28.77
N ASP A 405 7.43 -3.82 -29.28
CA ASP A 405 6.95 -5.13 -29.74
C ASP A 405 6.36 -5.91 -28.55
N TYR A 406 7.02 -5.90 -27.40
CA TYR A 406 6.51 -6.54 -26.19
C TYR A 406 5.19 -5.93 -25.70
N ILE A 407 5.07 -4.61 -25.68
CA ILE A 407 3.85 -3.90 -25.24
C ILE A 407 2.72 -4.06 -26.25
N VAL A 408 2.99 -3.92 -27.56
CA VAL A 408 1.96 -3.80 -28.59
C VAL A 408 1.66 -5.13 -29.26
N GLU A 409 2.68 -5.82 -29.78
CA GLU A 409 2.49 -7.07 -30.53
C GLU A 409 2.14 -8.22 -29.60
N GLU A 410 2.92 -8.40 -28.53
CA GLU A 410 2.68 -9.44 -27.53
C GLU A 410 1.57 -9.07 -26.54
N ASN A 411 1.18 -7.78 -26.47
CA ASN A 411 0.16 -7.25 -25.55
C ASN A 411 0.48 -7.56 -24.08
N GLN A 412 1.71 -7.30 -23.68
CA GLN A 412 2.23 -7.57 -22.35
C GLN A 412 2.58 -6.28 -21.58
N TYR A 413 2.88 -6.39 -20.30
CA TYR A 413 3.31 -5.30 -19.46
C TYR A 413 4.79 -5.45 -19.12
N LEU A 414 5.58 -4.40 -19.36
CA LEU A 414 6.93 -4.27 -18.80
C LEU A 414 6.85 -3.92 -17.33
N PHE A 415 7.78 -4.43 -16.55
CA PHE A 415 7.97 -4.10 -15.15
C PHE A 415 9.16 -3.16 -14.98
N PHE A 416 8.95 -2.03 -14.32
CA PHE A 416 10.00 -1.06 -13.96
C PHE A 416 10.05 -0.89 -12.44
N PRO A 417 10.99 -1.54 -11.72
CA PRO A 417 11.21 -1.31 -10.30
C PRO A 417 11.82 0.09 -10.09
N VAL A 418 11.01 1.04 -9.63
CA VAL A 418 11.41 2.45 -9.47
C VAL A 418 12.20 2.71 -8.20
N VAL A 419 11.92 1.97 -7.13
CA VAL A 419 12.66 2.03 -5.86
C VAL A 419 12.88 0.62 -5.31
N ASN A 420 13.80 0.48 -4.36
CA ASN A 420 14.17 -0.78 -3.71
C ASN A 420 14.76 -1.83 -4.68
N TYR A 421 15.40 -1.37 -5.76
CA TYR A 421 16.06 -2.24 -6.75
C TYR A 421 17.31 -1.61 -7.34
N VAL A 422 18.01 -0.77 -6.59
CA VAL A 422 19.20 -0.05 -7.05
C VAL A 422 20.33 -1.03 -7.39
N THR A 423 20.59 -1.99 -6.51
CA THR A 423 21.58 -3.06 -6.68
C THR A 423 21.19 -4.09 -7.75
N GLY A 424 19.93 -4.11 -8.18
CA GLY A 424 19.41 -5.08 -9.13
C GLY A 424 19.09 -6.45 -8.50
N ASP A 425 18.88 -6.46 -7.18
CA ASP A 425 18.44 -7.60 -6.36
C ASP A 425 17.66 -7.12 -5.13
N HIS A 426 17.19 -8.04 -4.27
CA HIS A 426 16.43 -7.73 -3.08
C HIS A 426 17.27 -7.68 -1.78
N GLU A 427 18.60 -7.58 -1.84
CA GLU A 427 19.42 -7.62 -0.62
C GLU A 427 19.13 -6.45 0.32
N VAL A 428 18.92 -5.24 -0.22
CA VAL A 428 18.55 -4.07 0.60
C VAL A 428 17.22 -4.31 1.32
N ILE A 429 16.22 -4.85 0.63
CA ILE A 429 14.92 -5.19 1.25
C ILE A 429 15.10 -6.26 2.33
N ARG A 430 15.94 -7.27 2.08
CA ARG A 430 16.23 -8.32 3.06
C ARG A 430 16.88 -7.75 4.33
N GLU A 431 17.84 -6.83 4.19
CA GLU A 431 18.44 -6.13 5.32
C GLU A 431 17.38 -5.37 6.12
N MET A 432 16.52 -4.59 5.44
CA MET A 432 15.44 -3.84 6.08
C MET A 432 14.40 -4.76 6.74
N LEU A 433 14.02 -5.88 6.10
CA LEU A 433 13.11 -6.87 6.68
C LEU A 433 13.70 -7.55 7.92
N GLY A 434 15.02 -7.68 8.02
CA GLY A 434 15.72 -8.20 9.18
C GLY A 434 15.86 -7.21 10.33
N ASP A 435 15.64 -5.91 10.10
CA ASP A 435 15.87 -4.86 11.09
C ASP A 435 14.61 -4.64 11.97
N PRO A 436 14.71 -4.76 13.30
CA PRO A 436 13.57 -4.55 14.20
C PRO A 436 13.11 -3.09 14.32
N ALA A 437 13.85 -2.14 13.77
CA ALA A 437 13.45 -0.74 13.69
C ALA A 437 12.66 -0.41 12.43
N CYS A 438 12.50 -1.39 11.53
CA CYS A 438 11.65 -1.31 10.35
C CYS A 438 10.27 -1.90 10.64
N LEU A 439 9.23 -1.33 10.03
CA LEU A 439 7.85 -1.80 10.03
C LEU A 439 7.43 -2.13 8.60
N LEU A 440 6.84 -3.29 8.37
CA LEU A 440 6.30 -3.62 7.05
C LEU A 440 5.05 -2.77 6.74
N GLY A 441 4.93 -2.30 5.50
CA GLY A 441 3.79 -1.58 4.96
C GLY A 441 3.89 -1.47 3.44
N LEU A 442 3.26 -0.44 2.84
CA LEU A 442 3.35 -0.14 1.42
C LEU A 442 2.85 -1.28 0.50
N SER A 443 1.70 -1.87 0.84
CA SER A 443 0.95 -2.69 -0.11
C SER A 443 0.15 -1.81 -1.08
N ASP A 444 -0.09 -0.56 -0.70
CA ASP A 444 -0.80 0.47 -1.46
C ASP A 444 -2.14 -0.01 -2.07
N GLY A 445 -2.82 -0.94 -1.39
CA GLY A 445 -4.13 -1.41 -1.80
C GLY A 445 -5.10 -0.23 -1.98
N GLY A 446 -5.75 -0.14 -3.15
CA GLY A 446 -6.65 0.96 -3.51
C GLY A 446 -6.03 2.13 -4.26
N ALA A 447 -4.70 2.22 -4.31
CA ALA A 447 -3.94 3.27 -5.00
C ALA A 447 -3.41 2.83 -6.37
N HIS A 448 -2.83 3.80 -7.09
CA HIS A 448 -2.01 3.62 -8.30
C HIS A 448 -2.66 2.73 -9.36
N CYS A 449 -3.95 2.94 -9.56
CA CYS A 449 -4.86 2.03 -10.26
C CYS A 449 -4.33 1.47 -11.58
N THR A 450 -3.59 2.25 -12.37
CA THR A 450 -3.11 1.83 -13.70
C THR A 450 -1.59 1.81 -13.83
N SER A 451 -0.86 1.82 -12.70
CA SER A 451 0.61 1.81 -12.73
C SER A 451 1.25 0.81 -11.77
N ILE A 452 0.77 0.68 -10.54
CA ILE A 452 1.40 -0.17 -9.50
C ILE A 452 0.40 -1.25 -9.05
N VAL A 453 0.91 -2.43 -8.66
CA VAL A 453 0.07 -3.57 -8.26
C VAL A 453 0.63 -4.24 -7.00
N ASP A 454 0.86 -3.44 -5.97
CA ASP A 454 1.56 -3.92 -4.76
C ASP A 454 0.66 -4.59 -3.72
N SER A 455 -0.68 -4.52 -3.87
CA SER A 455 -1.66 -5.19 -3.00
C SER A 455 -1.49 -6.72 -2.87
N GLY A 456 -0.77 -7.36 -3.80
CA GLY A 456 -0.34 -8.77 -3.70
C GLY A 456 0.85 -9.01 -2.76
N LEU A 457 1.36 -7.96 -2.09
CA LEU A 457 2.52 -8.04 -1.20
C LEU A 457 2.42 -9.16 -0.14
N PRO A 458 1.29 -9.39 0.55
CA PRO A 458 1.23 -10.45 1.56
C PRO A 458 1.54 -11.84 1.01
N SER A 459 1.02 -12.18 -0.17
CA SER A 459 1.30 -13.46 -0.83
C SER A 459 2.74 -13.52 -1.33
N PHE A 460 3.26 -12.40 -1.88
CA PHE A 460 4.66 -12.30 -2.30
C PHE A 460 5.62 -12.54 -1.12
N MET A 461 5.35 -11.96 0.03
CA MET A 461 6.18 -12.12 1.23
C MET A 461 6.40 -13.61 1.57
N LEU A 462 5.35 -14.41 1.55
CA LEU A 462 5.45 -15.83 1.84
C LEU A 462 6.10 -16.62 0.70
N ALA A 463 5.59 -16.45 -0.53
CA ALA A 463 6.04 -17.24 -1.67
C ALA A 463 7.50 -16.93 -2.02
N HIS A 464 7.84 -15.66 -2.23
CA HIS A 464 9.18 -15.27 -2.64
C HIS A 464 10.20 -15.44 -1.51
N TRP A 465 10.00 -14.74 -0.39
CA TRP A 465 10.97 -14.75 0.71
C TRP A 465 11.04 -16.08 1.44
N GLY A 466 9.94 -16.82 1.57
CA GLY A 466 9.89 -18.09 2.28
C GLY A 466 10.31 -19.30 1.42
N ARG A 467 10.07 -19.26 0.10
CA ARG A 467 10.24 -20.45 -0.76
C ARG A 467 11.02 -20.18 -2.05
N ASP A 468 10.61 -19.18 -2.85
CA ASP A 468 10.96 -19.15 -4.28
C ASP A 468 12.20 -18.32 -4.61
N ARG A 469 12.69 -17.49 -3.69
CA ARG A 469 13.87 -16.66 -3.89
C ARG A 469 15.09 -17.49 -4.29
N ARG A 470 15.72 -17.11 -5.41
CA ARG A 470 16.90 -17.80 -5.98
C ARG A 470 18.15 -16.95 -5.98
N ARG A 471 18.01 -15.62 -5.90
CA ARG A 471 19.13 -14.66 -6.02
C ARG A 471 19.64 -14.16 -4.65
N GLY A 472 19.43 -14.93 -3.59
CA GLY A 472 19.91 -14.63 -2.25
C GLY A 472 19.24 -15.49 -1.18
N PRO A 473 19.56 -15.26 0.10
CA PRO A 473 18.96 -16.01 1.20
C PRO A 473 17.46 -15.81 1.31
N ARG A 474 16.76 -16.88 1.71
CA ARG A 474 15.34 -16.83 2.11
C ARG A 474 15.21 -16.38 3.56
N LEU A 475 13.98 -16.08 3.98
CA LEU A 475 13.65 -15.69 5.34
C LEU A 475 12.74 -16.76 5.99
N PRO A 476 12.85 -16.98 7.32
CA PRO A 476 11.97 -17.91 8.04
C PRO A 476 10.51 -17.50 7.93
N LEU A 477 9.60 -18.46 7.73
CA LEU A 477 8.16 -18.20 7.61
C LEU A 477 7.60 -17.56 8.88
N GLU A 478 8.07 -17.96 10.05
CA GLU A 478 7.66 -17.40 11.33
C GLU A 478 7.98 -15.90 11.43
N HIS A 479 9.13 -15.50 10.89
CA HIS A 479 9.51 -14.09 10.80
C HIS A 479 8.58 -13.33 9.82
N LEU A 480 8.34 -13.89 8.64
CA LEU A 480 7.49 -13.27 7.62
C LEU A 480 6.04 -13.12 8.08
N VAL A 481 5.49 -14.13 8.76
CA VAL A 481 4.14 -14.06 9.34
C VAL A 481 4.09 -12.99 10.43
N LYS A 482 5.07 -12.98 11.36
CA LYS A 482 5.14 -11.97 12.43
C LYS A 482 5.17 -10.55 11.87
N ARG A 483 5.98 -10.30 10.80
CA ARG A 483 6.08 -9.00 10.13
C ARG A 483 4.74 -8.49 9.59
N GLN A 484 3.89 -9.38 9.10
CA GLN A 484 2.61 -9.04 8.46
C GLN A 484 1.43 -9.05 9.44
N THR A 485 1.65 -9.42 10.69
CA THR A 485 0.57 -9.63 11.65
C THR A 485 0.81 -8.89 12.97
N SER A 486 1.53 -9.51 13.91
CA SER A 486 1.68 -8.94 15.25
C SER A 486 2.51 -7.67 15.30
N GLU A 487 3.54 -7.52 14.47
CA GLU A 487 4.37 -6.30 14.48
C GLU A 487 3.59 -5.10 13.97
N THR A 488 2.83 -5.26 12.89
CA THR A 488 1.98 -4.18 12.35
C THR A 488 0.83 -3.86 13.31
N ALA A 489 0.18 -4.89 13.86
CA ALA A 489 -0.88 -4.70 14.83
C ALA A 489 -0.41 -4.00 16.11
N ASP A 490 0.70 -4.45 16.70
CA ASP A 490 1.25 -3.87 17.94
C ASP A 490 1.66 -2.42 17.75
N PHE A 491 2.28 -2.08 16.61
CA PHE A 491 2.76 -0.73 16.34
C PHE A 491 1.61 0.29 16.36
N PHE A 492 0.46 -0.07 15.80
CA PHE A 492 -0.73 0.80 15.78
C PHE A 492 -1.66 0.57 16.97
N GLY A 493 -1.33 -0.35 17.90
CA GLY A 493 -2.15 -0.60 19.09
C GLY A 493 -3.42 -1.43 18.81
N LEU A 494 -3.44 -2.23 17.75
CA LEU A 494 -4.50 -3.19 17.44
C LEU A 494 -4.32 -4.45 18.32
N SER A 495 -4.69 -4.37 19.59
CA SER A 495 -4.33 -5.34 20.62
C SER A 495 -5.11 -6.66 20.58
N ASP A 496 -6.16 -6.75 19.77
CA ASP A 496 -7.07 -7.91 19.70
C ASP A 496 -6.81 -8.86 18.53
N ARG A 497 -5.78 -8.60 17.71
CA ARG A 497 -5.47 -9.32 16.45
C ARG A 497 -3.98 -9.51 16.20
N GLY A 498 -3.62 -10.20 15.11
CA GLY A 498 -2.25 -10.43 14.68
C GLY A 498 -1.56 -11.63 15.33
N ARG A 499 -2.25 -12.37 16.21
CA ARG A 499 -1.74 -13.60 16.84
C ARG A 499 -2.83 -14.65 16.96
N LEU A 500 -2.44 -15.93 16.80
CA LEU A 500 -3.30 -17.05 17.15
C LEU A 500 -3.08 -17.42 18.62
N VAL A 501 -3.75 -16.73 19.52
CA VAL A 501 -3.74 -17.01 20.96
C VAL A 501 -5.15 -16.87 21.55
N PRO A 502 -5.51 -17.65 22.60
CA PRO A 502 -6.82 -17.56 23.20
C PRO A 502 -7.22 -16.15 23.62
N GLY A 503 -8.45 -15.76 23.33
CA GLY A 503 -9.01 -14.43 23.58
C GLY A 503 -8.87 -13.43 22.44
N MET A 504 -7.94 -13.65 21.50
CA MET A 504 -7.81 -12.80 20.30
C MET A 504 -8.99 -13.01 19.35
N ARG A 505 -9.24 -11.99 18.53
CA ARG A 505 -10.16 -12.06 17.38
C ARG A 505 -9.76 -13.21 16.47
N ALA A 506 -10.71 -13.97 16.02
CA ALA A 506 -10.47 -15.14 15.18
C ALA A 506 -10.34 -14.73 13.69
N ASP A 507 -9.23 -14.06 13.38
CA ASP A 507 -8.81 -13.74 12.02
C ASP A 507 -7.72 -14.75 11.64
N VAL A 508 -8.03 -15.65 10.69
CA VAL A 508 -7.19 -16.82 10.39
C VAL A 508 -7.11 -17.06 8.88
N ASN A 509 -5.89 -17.34 8.39
CA ASN A 509 -5.67 -17.83 7.03
C ASN A 509 -5.29 -19.33 7.06
N LEU A 510 -5.87 -20.10 6.16
CA LEU A 510 -5.50 -21.47 5.84
C LEU A 510 -4.85 -21.47 4.46
N ILE A 511 -3.57 -21.83 4.39
CA ILE A 511 -2.77 -21.65 3.18
C ILE A 511 -2.12 -22.96 2.78
N ASP A 512 -2.38 -23.42 1.56
CA ASP A 512 -1.57 -24.43 0.89
C ASP A 512 -0.29 -23.75 0.39
N PHE A 513 0.77 -23.84 1.18
CA PHE A 513 2.00 -23.12 0.92
C PHE A 513 2.72 -23.61 -0.34
N ASP A 514 2.57 -24.88 -0.69
CA ASP A 514 3.19 -25.45 -1.89
C ASP A 514 2.51 -24.89 -3.17
N ARG A 515 1.21 -24.65 -3.10
CA ARG A 515 0.42 -24.06 -4.19
C ARG A 515 0.37 -22.54 -4.20
N LEU A 516 0.84 -21.90 -3.11
CA LEU A 516 0.81 -20.44 -3.01
C LEU A 516 1.65 -19.81 -4.13
N ARG A 517 1.00 -19.04 -5.00
CA ARG A 517 1.66 -18.30 -6.07
C ARG A 517 0.84 -17.08 -6.48
N LEU A 518 1.53 -16.05 -6.92
CA LEU A 518 0.93 -14.89 -7.56
C LEU A 518 0.71 -15.17 -9.05
N HIS A 519 -0.42 -14.71 -9.58
CA HIS A 519 -0.66 -14.63 -11.02
C HIS A 519 -0.06 -13.36 -11.62
N LYS A 520 0.03 -13.29 -12.95
CA LYS A 520 0.32 -12.02 -13.62
C LYS A 520 -0.71 -10.96 -13.24
N PRO A 521 -0.28 -9.69 -13.10
CA PRO A 521 -1.23 -8.58 -13.00
C PRO A 521 -2.13 -8.48 -14.22
N GLU A 522 -3.39 -8.16 -13.97
CA GLU A 522 -4.42 -7.96 -15.01
C GLU A 522 -5.02 -6.56 -14.88
N LEU A 523 -5.23 -5.89 -16.02
CA LEU A 523 -5.94 -4.62 -16.08
C LEU A 523 -7.44 -4.90 -16.28
N VAL A 524 -8.26 -4.61 -15.27
CA VAL A 524 -9.71 -4.86 -15.26
C VAL A 524 -10.50 -3.55 -15.21
N HIS A 525 -11.78 -3.62 -15.59
CA HIS A 525 -12.72 -2.48 -15.60
C HIS A 525 -13.83 -2.73 -14.59
N ASP A 526 -13.52 -2.69 -13.30
CA ASP A 526 -14.43 -3.04 -12.20
C ASP A 526 -14.67 -1.88 -11.20
N MET A 527 -14.16 -0.69 -11.50
CA MET A 527 -14.39 0.49 -10.68
C MET A 527 -15.62 1.30 -11.14
N PRO A 528 -16.17 2.19 -10.28
CA PRO A 528 -17.26 3.10 -10.66
C PRO A 528 -17.01 3.81 -12.00
N ALA A 529 -18.06 4.12 -12.72
CA ALA A 529 -18.04 4.74 -14.06
C ALA A 529 -17.22 3.94 -15.10
N GLY A 530 -17.00 2.63 -14.89
CA GLY A 530 -16.20 1.77 -15.77
C GLY A 530 -14.70 2.05 -15.70
N GLY A 531 -14.24 2.67 -14.61
CA GLY A 531 -12.82 2.90 -14.35
C GLY A 531 -12.03 1.61 -14.31
N ARG A 532 -10.74 1.69 -14.66
CA ARG A 532 -9.85 0.53 -14.76
C ARG A 532 -8.80 0.56 -13.67
N ARG A 533 -8.40 -0.64 -13.26
CA ARG A 533 -7.27 -0.82 -12.34
C ARG A 533 -6.53 -2.12 -12.60
N PHE A 534 -5.27 -2.18 -12.17
CA PHE A 534 -4.60 -3.44 -12.02
C PHE A 534 -5.11 -4.22 -10.82
N VAL A 535 -5.30 -5.50 -11.02
CA VAL A 535 -5.51 -6.48 -9.96
C VAL A 535 -4.49 -7.61 -10.10
N GLN A 536 -4.16 -8.25 -9.00
CA GLN A 536 -3.36 -9.45 -8.99
C GLN A 536 -4.06 -10.49 -8.13
N ARG A 537 -4.15 -11.72 -8.62
CA ARG A 537 -4.72 -12.85 -7.87
C ARG A 537 -3.61 -13.75 -7.34
N ALA A 538 -3.97 -14.57 -6.37
CA ALA A 538 -3.09 -15.62 -5.85
C ALA A 538 -3.85 -16.94 -5.71
N ASP A 539 -3.16 -18.06 -5.98
CA ASP A 539 -3.60 -19.40 -5.58
C ASP A 539 -3.05 -19.72 -4.20
N GLY A 540 -3.63 -20.74 -3.53
CA GLY A 540 -3.12 -21.31 -2.29
C GLY A 540 -3.84 -20.85 -1.03
N TYR A 541 -4.74 -19.87 -1.08
CA TYR A 541 -5.62 -19.55 0.05
C TYR A 541 -6.83 -20.49 0.05
N GLU A 542 -6.79 -21.54 0.89
CA GLU A 542 -7.90 -22.49 1.03
C GLU A 542 -9.06 -21.89 1.81
N ALA A 543 -8.78 -21.06 2.83
CA ALA A 543 -9.77 -20.25 3.50
C ALA A 543 -9.16 -19.00 4.14
N THR A 544 -9.95 -17.92 4.17
CA THR A 544 -9.70 -16.74 5.01
C THR A 544 -10.90 -16.54 5.91
N ILE A 545 -10.66 -16.45 7.21
CA ILE A 545 -11.66 -16.31 8.27
C ILE A 545 -11.44 -14.94 8.93
N ALA A 546 -12.50 -14.15 9.03
CA ALA A 546 -12.49 -12.88 9.74
C ALA A 546 -13.54 -12.91 10.85
N ALA A 547 -13.16 -12.53 12.08
CA ALA A 547 -14.03 -12.61 13.26
C ALA A 547 -14.72 -13.99 13.44
N GLY A 548 -14.01 -15.08 13.13
CA GLY A 548 -14.55 -16.43 13.24
C GLY A 548 -15.52 -16.84 12.11
N ILE A 549 -15.67 -16.01 11.09
CA ILE A 549 -16.58 -16.27 9.96
C ILE A 549 -15.71 -16.44 8.70
N PRO A 550 -15.80 -17.58 7.98
CA PRO A 550 -15.15 -17.73 6.69
C PRO A 550 -15.68 -16.70 5.69
N ILE A 551 -14.79 -15.86 5.19
CA ILE A 551 -15.09 -14.81 4.20
C ILE A 551 -14.73 -15.24 2.79
N PHE A 552 -13.68 -16.06 2.64
CA PHE A 552 -13.29 -16.70 1.40
C PHE A 552 -13.03 -18.18 1.62
N GLU A 553 -13.41 -19.00 0.66
CA GLU A 553 -13.09 -20.43 0.57
C GLU A 553 -12.67 -20.76 -0.86
N ARG A 554 -11.47 -21.32 -1.02
CA ARG A 554 -10.87 -21.69 -2.33
C ARG A 554 -10.91 -20.56 -3.36
N GLY A 555 -10.63 -19.33 -2.89
CA GLY A 555 -10.63 -18.13 -3.73
C GLY A 555 -12.00 -17.50 -3.99
N GLU A 556 -13.11 -18.14 -3.56
CA GLU A 556 -14.46 -17.63 -3.75
C GLU A 556 -14.99 -16.96 -2.47
N HIS A 557 -15.63 -15.80 -2.64
CA HIS A 557 -16.28 -15.07 -1.54
C HIS A 557 -17.53 -15.82 -1.07
N THR A 558 -17.65 -16.03 0.23
CA THR A 558 -18.76 -16.79 0.83
C THR A 558 -20.08 -16.02 0.92
N GLY A 559 -20.07 -14.71 0.68
CA GLY A 559 -21.20 -13.81 0.92
C GLY A 559 -21.21 -13.18 2.31
N ALA A 560 -20.30 -13.58 3.22
CA ALA A 560 -20.25 -13.06 4.58
C ALA A 560 -19.51 -11.70 4.64
N MET A 561 -20.05 -10.75 5.40
CA MET A 561 -19.54 -9.38 5.56
C MET A 561 -19.30 -9.04 7.04
N PRO A 562 -18.37 -9.75 7.76
CA PRO A 562 -18.16 -9.54 9.19
C PRO A 562 -17.29 -8.33 9.52
N GLY A 563 -16.72 -7.68 8.51
CA GLY A 563 -15.79 -6.56 8.69
C GLY A 563 -16.47 -5.32 9.25
N ARG A 564 -15.72 -4.55 10.01
CA ARG A 564 -16.19 -3.33 10.66
C ARG A 564 -15.14 -2.23 10.63
N LEU A 565 -15.55 -1.01 10.96
CA LEU A 565 -14.64 0.08 11.28
C LEU A 565 -14.02 -0.19 12.66
N VAL A 566 -12.69 -0.24 12.73
CA VAL A 566 -11.94 -0.32 13.99
C VAL A 566 -11.58 1.09 14.42
N ARG A 567 -11.87 1.41 15.69
CA ARG A 567 -11.54 2.72 16.28
C ARG A 567 -10.44 2.55 17.34
N ALA A 568 -9.42 3.39 17.31
CA ALA A 568 -8.36 3.40 18.30
C ALA A 568 -8.93 3.69 19.71
N GLY A 569 -8.40 3.03 20.74
CA GLY A 569 -8.84 3.21 22.12
C GLY A 569 -10.18 2.58 22.49
N HIS A 570 -10.92 2.03 21.53
CA HIS A 570 -12.17 1.32 21.74
C HIS A 570 -11.94 -0.20 21.59
N ASN A 571 -11.28 -0.81 22.58
CA ASN A 571 -11.12 -2.26 22.63
C ASN A 571 -12.52 -2.92 22.67
N GLY A 572 -12.93 -3.45 21.55
CA GLY A 572 -13.97 -4.38 21.21
C GLY A 572 -14.97 -4.88 22.26
N HIS A 573 -15.75 -3.99 22.87
CA HIS A 573 -16.97 -4.33 23.59
C HIS A 573 -18.14 -3.50 23.04
N ARG A 574 -18.72 -3.92 21.95
CA ARG A 574 -20.15 -3.74 21.66
C ARG A 574 -20.64 -4.95 20.91
#